data_a1c0b297ef3956254b1ac6ec1ffd556c
#
_entry.id   a1c0b297ef3956254b1ac6ec1ffd556c
#
_cell.length_a   1.000
_cell.length_b   1.000
_cell.length_c   1.000
_cell.angle_alpha   90.00
_cell.angle_beta   90.00
_cell.angle_gamma   90.00
#
_symmetry.space_group_name_H-M   'P 1'
#
loop_
_entity.id
_entity.type
_entity.pdbx_description
1 polymer ?
#
loop_
_entity_poly.entity_id
_entity_poly.type
_entity_poly.pdbx_seq_one_letter_code
_entity_poly.pdbx_strand_id
1 'polypeptide(L)'
;MKPNSLALIFFIGLITLAGQACRKPAGEGGTSTIRGKVYAFNLRNGVKADSGYVGDIRVFLHFDDHPWADEETRTSYSGDYQFKWLTKGKYKVSIISECDTCPMEQTGVFENVEIKKKNETVTAPDLIGYY
;
A
#
# COMPACT_ATOMS: atom_id res chain seq x y z
N MET A 1 43.02 42.90 8.06
CA MET A 1 42.65 41.90 7.02
C MET A 1 41.14 41.92 6.88
N LYS A 2 40.60 42.38 5.77
CA LYS A 2 39.16 42.32 5.51
C LYS A 2 38.86 40.90 4.95
N PRO A 3 37.98 40.12 5.56
CA PRO A 3 37.59 38.87 4.97
C PRO A 3 36.86 39.13 3.64
N ASN A 4 37.33 38.52 2.57
CA ASN A 4 36.74 38.65 1.25
C ASN A 4 35.29 38.20 1.30
N SER A 5 34.37 39.12 1.14
CA SER A 5 32.92 38.91 1.15
C SER A 5 32.47 37.81 0.14
N LEU A 6 33.27 37.63 -0.91
CA LEU A 6 33.03 36.60 -1.93
C LEU A 6 33.20 35.15 -1.41
N ALA A 7 34.18 34.94 -0.50
CA ALA A 7 34.44 33.65 0.09
C ALA A 7 33.31 33.20 1.05
N LEU A 8 32.73 34.16 1.75
CA LEU A 8 31.60 33.91 2.68
C LEU A 8 30.34 33.53 1.94
N ILE A 9 30.06 34.16 0.79
CA ILE A 9 28.89 33.85 -0.06
C ILE A 9 29.01 32.43 -0.67
N PHE A 10 30.25 32.02 -1.03
CA PHE A 10 30.49 30.70 -1.59
C PHE A 10 30.31 29.59 -0.53
N PHE A 11 30.64 29.86 0.74
CA PHE A 11 30.49 28.92 1.83
C PHE A 11 29.00 28.71 2.26
N ILE A 12 28.22 29.82 2.21
CA ILE A 12 26.76 29.73 2.51
C ILE A 12 26.00 29.00 1.40
N GLY A 13 26.40 29.17 0.13
CA GLY A 13 25.80 28.45 -1.00
C GLY A 13 26.02 26.93 -0.98
N LEU A 14 27.13 26.45 -0.40
CA LEU A 14 27.44 25.02 -0.34
C LEU A 14 26.64 24.27 0.76
N ILE A 15 26.22 24.97 1.81
CA ILE A 15 25.46 24.38 2.92
C ILE A 15 24.00 24.12 2.55
N THR A 16 23.45 24.82 1.57
CA THR A 16 22.04 24.67 1.16
C THR A 16 21.79 23.45 0.25
N LEU A 17 22.84 22.82 -0.33
CA LEU A 17 22.70 21.61 -1.16
C LEU A 17 22.67 20.31 -0.35
N ALA A 18 23.00 20.33 0.94
CA ALA A 18 23.07 19.11 1.76
C ALA A 18 21.74 18.65 2.35
N GLY A 19 20.64 19.35 2.08
CA GLY A 19 19.33 19.11 2.69
C GLY A 19 18.35 18.25 1.88
N GLN A 20 18.73 17.74 0.72
CA GLN A 20 17.90 16.79 -0.03
C GLN A 20 18.17 15.38 0.48
N ALA A 21 17.66 15.10 1.68
CA ALA A 21 17.55 13.70 2.12
C ALA A 21 16.71 12.96 1.07
N CYS A 22 17.36 12.07 0.31
CA CYS A 22 16.68 11.14 -0.59
C CYS A 22 15.65 10.36 0.22
N ARG A 23 14.40 10.78 0.18
CA ARG A 23 13.29 9.97 0.70
C ARG A 23 13.15 8.81 -0.26
N LYS A 24 13.54 7.63 0.22
CA LYS A 24 13.32 6.41 -0.52
C LYS A 24 11.81 6.28 -0.77
N PRO A 25 11.36 6.14 -2.02
CA PRO A 25 9.92 6.00 -2.33
C PRO A 25 9.35 4.74 -1.69
N ALA A 26 8.02 4.65 -1.63
CA ALA A 26 7.32 3.43 -1.28
C ALA A 26 7.79 2.28 -2.20
N GLY A 27 7.97 1.10 -1.64
CA GLY A 27 8.43 -0.06 -2.40
C GLY A 27 9.09 -1.13 -1.56
N GLU A 28 9.74 -2.06 -2.23
CA GLU A 28 10.48 -3.16 -1.62
C GLU A 28 11.83 -2.73 -1.03
N GLY A 29 12.44 -3.64 -0.27
CA GLY A 29 13.77 -3.49 0.30
C GLY A 29 13.80 -2.75 1.63
N GLY A 30 12.66 -2.68 2.31
CA GLY A 30 12.53 -2.20 3.68
C GLY A 30 12.47 -3.32 4.70
N THR A 31 11.96 -2.99 5.87
CA THR A 31 11.85 -3.90 7.03
C THR A 31 10.44 -3.91 7.63
N SER A 32 9.51 -3.21 7.01
CA SER A 32 8.14 -3.08 7.49
C SER A 32 7.21 -4.06 6.79
N THR A 33 6.04 -4.25 7.37
CA THR A 33 5.02 -5.22 6.91
C THR A 33 3.66 -4.55 6.90
N ILE A 34 2.89 -4.77 5.85
CA ILE A 34 1.45 -4.53 5.79
C ILE A 34 0.75 -5.88 5.93
N ARG A 35 -0.25 -5.96 6.80
CA ARG A 35 -1.12 -7.12 6.94
C ARG A 35 -2.58 -6.68 6.99
N GLY A 36 -3.47 -7.59 6.65
CA GLY A 36 -4.90 -7.33 6.71
C GLY A 36 -5.72 -8.60 6.50
N LYS A 37 -7.01 -8.43 6.34
CA LYS A 37 -7.96 -9.52 6.12
C LYS A 37 -8.89 -9.19 4.96
N VAL A 38 -9.41 -10.24 4.33
CA VAL A 38 -10.48 -10.13 3.33
C VAL A 38 -11.74 -10.78 3.89
N TYR A 39 -12.79 -9.99 3.95
CA TYR A 39 -14.14 -10.40 4.31
C TYR A 39 -15.01 -10.44 3.06
N ALA A 40 -15.71 -11.53 2.83
CA ALA A 40 -16.51 -11.68 1.63
C ALA A 40 -17.98 -11.96 1.95
N PHE A 41 -18.83 -11.44 1.09
CA PHE A 41 -20.24 -11.84 0.99
C PHE A 41 -20.39 -12.74 -0.23
N ASN A 42 -20.85 -13.96 0.00
CA ASN A 42 -21.16 -14.90 -1.08
C ASN A 42 -22.54 -14.58 -1.67
N LEU A 43 -22.57 -14.30 -2.97
CA LEU A 43 -23.81 -14.03 -3.70
C LEU A 43 -24.31 -15.32 -4.38
N ARG A 44 -25.56 -15.67 -4.13
CA ARG A 44 -26.28 -16.70 -4.90
C ARG A 44 -27.51 -16.06 -5.53
N ASN A 45 -27.52 -16.01 -6.88
CA ASN A 45 -28.60 -15.34 -7.63
C ASN A 45 -28.86 -13.89 -7.18
N GLY A 46 -27.78 -13.10 -6.93
CA GLY A 46 -27.87 -11.73 -6.47
C GLY A 46 -28.29 -11.53 -5.01
N VAL A 47 -28.47 -12.62 -4.25
CA VAL A 47 -28.84 -12.57 -2.82
C VAL A 47 -27.66 -13.00 -1.96
N LYS A 48 -27.38 -12.25 -0.89
CA LYS A 48 -26.38 -12.62 0.11
C LYS A 48 -26.76 -13.94 0.78
N ALA A 49 -26.04 -14.99 0.46
CA ALA A 49 -26.30 -16.33 1.00
C ALA A 49 -25.47 -16.61 2.25
N ASP A 50 -24.23 -16.12 2.29
CA ASP A 50 -23.28 -16.36 3.37
C ASP A 50 -22.24 -15.22 3.42
N SER A 51 -21.50 -15.12 4.52
CA SER A 51 -20.42 -14.14 4.65
C SER A 51 -19.38 -14.61 5.66
N GLY A 52 -18.13 -14.23 5.45
CA GLY A 52 -17.04 -14.57 6.35
C GLY A 52 -15.68 -14.15 5.82
N TYR A 53 -14.64 -14.41 6.61
CA TYR A 53 -13.27 -14.30 6.14
C TYR A 53 -12.96 -15.43 5.18
N VAL A 54 -12.34 -15.10 4.04
CA VAL A 54 -12.18 -16.07 2.94
C VAL A 54 -10.72 -16.24 2.55
N GLY A 55 -10.36 -17.49 2.30
CA GLY A 55 -9.07 -17.89 1.79
C GLY A 55 -8.99 -17.89 0.26
N ASP A 56 -7.75 -17.94 -0.23
CA ASP A 56 -7.41 -18.03 -1.66
C ASP A 56 -7.86 -16.83 -2.52
N ILE A 57 -8.17 -15.70 -1.91
CA ILE A 57 -8.45 -14.44 -2.60
C ILE A 57 -7.12 -13.76 -2.94
N ARG A 58 -7.00 -13.32 -4.18
CA ARG A 58 -5.84 -12.55 -4.64
C ARG A 58 -5.93 -11.12 -4.13
N VAL A 59 -4.92 -10.70 -3.40
CA VAL A 59 -4.76 -9.33 -2.87
C VAL A 59 -3.58 -8.67 -3.57
N PHE A 60 -3.79 -7.44 -4.01
CA PHE A 60 -2.81 -6.64 -4.73
C PHE A 60 -2.29 -5.51 -3.88
N LEU A 61 -1.00 -5.21 -4.00
CA LEU A 61 -0.36 -4.06 -3.39
C LEU A 61 0.09 -3.09 -4.48
N HIS A 62 -0.23 -1.82 -4.28
CA HIS A 62 0.19 -0.72 -5.15
C HIS A 62 1.10 0.22 -4.36
N PHE A 63 2.22 0.62 -4.96
CA PHE A 63 3.15 1.57 -4.38
C PHE A 63 2.73 3.00 -4.73
N ASP A 64 2.58 3.86 -3.73
CA ASP A 64 2.07 5.22 -3.90
C ASP A 64 0.73 5.23 -4.68
N ASP A 65 0.65 5.95 -5.77
CA ASP A 65 -0.55 6.10 -6.61
C ASP A 65 -0.47 5.28 -7.91
N HIS A 66 0.33 4.22 -7.96
CA HIS A 66 0.41 3.39 -9.16
C HIS A 66 -0.97 2.81 -9.52
N PRO A 67 -1.40 2.93 -10.77
CA PRO A 67 -2.68 2.37 -11.23
C PRO A 67 -2.60 0.84 -11.43
N TRP A 68 -1.40 0.28 -11.52
CA TRP A 68 -1.16 -1.17 -11.61
C TRP A 68 -0.72 -1.73 -10.26
N ALA A 69 -0.87 -3.03 -10.09
CA ALA A 69 -0.34 -3.75 -8.94
C ALA A 69 1.18 -3.94 -9.08
N ASP A 70 1.92 -3.63 -8.02
CA ASP A 70 3.36 -3.85 -7.94
C ASP A 70 3.70 -5.20 -7.34
N GLU A 71 2.88 -5.67 -6.38
CA GLU A 71 2.97 -7.00 -5.78
C GLU A 71 1.61 -7.65 -5.65
N GLU A 72 1.59 -8.97 -5.52
CA GLU A 72 0.38 -9.74 -5.21
C GLU A 72 0.65 -10.84 -4.19
N THR A 73 -0.39 -11.18 -3.42
CA THR A 73 -0.41 -12.33 -2.51
C THR A 73 -1.79 -12.94 -2.49
N ARG A 74 -1.94 -14.08 -1.78
CA ARG A 74 -3.25 -14.70 -1.57
C ARG A 74 -3.56 -14.77 -0.08
N THR A 75 -4.84 -14.69 0.24
CA THR A 75 -5.29 -14.87 1.63
C THR A 75 -5.09 -16.31 2.08
N SER A 76 -4.73 -16.46 3.35
CA SER A 76 -4.74 -17.72 4.06
C SER A 76 -6.16 -18.23 4.23
N TYR A 77 -6.32 -19.46 4.71
CA TYR A 77 -7.63 -20.06 4.96
C TYR A 77 -8.54 -19.21 5.89
N SER A 78 -7.94 -18.43 6.79
CA SER A 78 -8.62 -17.51 7.71
C SER A 78 -8.80 -16.09 7.16
N GLY A 79 -8.54 -15.86 5.88
CA GLY A 79 -8.67 -14.57 5.21
C GLY A 79 -7.51 -13.60 5.44
N ASP A 80 -6.44 -14.02 6.10
CA ASP A 80 -5.30 -13.15 6.38
C ASP A 80 -4.38 -13.03 5.17
N TYR A 81 -3.86 -11.82 4.94
CA TYR A 81 -2.79 -11.56 3.97
C TYR A 81 -1.69 -10.70 4.58
N GLN A 82 -0.50 -10.74 3.98
CA GLN A 82 0.61 -9.88 4.36
C GLN A 82 1.57 -9.62 3.19
N PHE A 83 2.12 -8.38 3.18
CA PHE A 83 3.21 -7.95 2.33
C PHE A 83 4.37 -7.54 3.22
N LYS A 84 5.56 -8.11 3.00
CA LYS A 84 6.75 -7.92 3.83
C LYS A 84 7.82 -7.14 3.09
N TRP A 85 8.85 -6.72 3.84
CA TRP A 85 10.05 -6.07 3.31
C TRP A 85 9.78 -4.73 2.63
N LEU A 86 8.79 -3.99 3.14
CA LEU A 86 8.38 -2.71 2.60
C LEU A 86 9.14 -1.55 3.23
N THR A 87 9.36 -0.50 2.44
CA THR A 87 9.91 0.77 2.89
C THR A 87 8.82 1.66 3.49
N LYS A 88 9.20 2.79 4.09
CA LYS A 88 8.25 3.82 4.50
C LYS A 88 7.61 4.45 3.25
N GLY A 89 6.32 4.72 3.32
CA GLY A 89 5.60 5.36 2.23
C GLY A 89 4.11 5.08 2.29
N LYS A 90 3.43 5.51 1.23
CA LYS A 90 2.01 5.29 1.03
C LYS A 90 1.80 4.09 0.13
N TYR A 91 0.80 3.31 0.47
CA TYR A 91 0.44 2.09 -0.24
C TYR A 91 -1.07 2.02 -0.41
N LYS A 92 -1.51 1.29 -1.40
CA LYS A 92 -2.90 0.85 -1.56
C LYS A 92 -2.94 -0.67 -1.61
N VAL A 93 -3.85 -1.27 -0.85
CA VAL A 93 -4.17 -2.70 -0.99
C VAL A 93 -5.50 -2.84 -1.69
N SER A 94 -5.67 -3.83 -2.53
CA SER A 94 -6.91 -4.03 -3.28
C SER A 94 -7.23 -5.49 -3.54
N ILE A 95 -8.52 -5.74 -3.77
CA ILE A 95 -9.06 -7.00 -4.29
C ILE A 95 -9.98 -6.70 -5.46
N ILE A 96 -10.26 -7.71 -6.27
CA ILE A 96 -11.32 -7.66 -7.29
C ILE A 96 -12.56 -8.30 -6.67
N SER A 97 -13.66 -7.58 -6.69
CA SER A 97 -14.97 -7.99 -6.17
C SER A 97 -15.97 -8.11 -7.30
N GLU A 98 -16.92 -9.04 -7.21
CA GLU A 98 -18.08 -9.07 -8.11
C GLU A 98 -18.94 -7.82 -7.92
N CYS A 99 -19.62 -7.39 -8.99
CA CYS A 99 -20.47 -6.22 -9.01
C CYS A 99 -21.49 -6.31 -10.14
N ASP A 100 -22.76 -6.55 -9.81
CA ASP A 100 -23.85 -6.77 -10.80
C ASP A 100 -24.13 -5.56 -11.70
N THR A 101 -23.70 -4.35 -11.29
CA THR A 101 -23.99 -3.08 -12.00
C THR A 101 -22.76 -2.48 -12.68
N CYS A 102 -21.60 -3.13 -12.58
CA CYS A 102 -20.34 -2.64 -13.14
C CYS A 102 -20.10 -3.16 -14.56
N PRO A 103 -19.38 -2.40 -15.42
CA PRO A 103 -18.83 -2.96 -16.64
C PRO A 103 -17.97 -4.17 -16.34
N MET A 104 -18.14 -5.27 -17.06
CA MET A 104 -17.47 -6.56 -16.84
C MET A 104 -17.84 -7.28 -15.52
N GLU A 105 -18.91 -6.86 -14.82
CA GLU A 105 -19.43 -7.48 -13.59
C GLU A 105 -18.38 -7.57 -12.45
N GLN A 106 -17.36 -6.72 -12.49
CA GLN A 106 -16.29 -6.66 -11.51
C GLN A 106 -15.88 -5.23 -11.17
N THR A 107 -15.43 -5.03 -9.95
CA THR A 107 -14.89 -3.75 -9.48
C THR A 107 -13.70 -3.96 -8.55
N GLY A 108 -12.78 -2.99 -8.52
CA GLY A 108 -11.69 -2.95 -7.54
C GLY A 108 -12.17 -2.36 -6.21
N VAL A 109 -11.87 -3.04 -5.12
CA VAL A 109 -12.02 -2.51 -3.75
C VAL A 109 -10.65 -2.15 -3.24
N PHE A 110 -10.46 -0.90 -2.78
CA PHE A 110 -9.16 -0.35 -2.39
C PHE A 110 -9.19 0.19 -0.97
N GLU A 111 -8.09 -0.06 -0.24
CA GLU A 111 -7.83 0.55 1.06
C GLU A 111 -6.43 1.19 1.08
N ASN A 112 -6.35 2.39 1.64
CA ASN A 112 -5.08 3.11 1.77
C ASN A 112 -4.37 2.74 3.06
N VAL A 113 -3.05 2.56 2.98
CA VAL A 113 -2.19 2.20 4.10
C VAL A 113 -0.91 3.03 4.06
N GLU A 114 -0.46 3.53 5.19
CA GLU A 114 0.78 4.30 5.28
C GLU A 114 1.75 3.67 6.29
N ILE A 115 2.97 3.41 5.86
CA ILE A 115 4.09 3.01 6.72
C ILE A 115 4.89 4.27 7.08
N LYS A 116 4.89 4.65 8.36
CA LYS A 116 5.54 5.87 8.85
C LYS A 116 6.92 5.62 9.42
N LYS A 117 7.18 4.43 9.93
CA LYS A 117 8.43 4.06 10.62
C LYS A 117 9.05 2.80 10.00
N LYS A 118 10.36 2.63 10.20
CA LYS A 118 11.05 1.37 9.91
C LYS A 118 10.60 0.30 10.92
N ASN A 119 10.66 -0.96 10.52
CA ASN A 119 10.28 -2.12 11.33
C ASN A 119 8.83 -2.06 11.86
N GLU A 120 7.96 -1.34 11.16
CA GLU A 120 6.56 -1.19 11.52
C GLU A 120 5.72 -2.31 10.89
N THR A 121 4.80 -2.86 11.67
CA THR A 121 3.73 -3.71 11.13
C THR A 121 2.45 -2.91 11.18
N VAL A 122 1.91 -2.57 10.01
CA VAL A 122 0.66 -1.82 9.85
C VAL A 122 -0.45 -2.79 9.50
N THR A 123 -1.59 -2.69 10.20
CA THR A 123 -2.79 -3.44 9.86
C THR A 123 -3.69 -2.56 8.99
N ALA A 124 -3.93 -3.01 7.76
CA ALA A 124 -4.88 -2.39 6.86
C ALA A 124 -6.33 -2.62 7.34
N PRO A 125 -7.27 -1.74 6.98
CA PRO A 125 -8.69 -2.05 7.11
C PRO A 125 -9.04 -3.33 6.35
N ASP A 126 -10.11 -4.02 6.78
CA ASP A 126 -10.57 -5.22 6.09
C ASP A 126 -11.06 -4.86 4.68
N LEU A 127 -10.58 -5.61 3.69
CA LEU A 127 -11.08 -5.53 2.32
C LEU A 127 -12.39 -6.32 2.24
N ILE A 128 -13.46 -5.66 1.87
CA ILE A 128 -14.80 -6.26 1.82
C ILE A 128 -15.23 -6.44 0.38
N GLY A 129 -15.42 -7.68 -0.05
CA GLY A 129 -15.79 -8.04 -1.41
C GLY A 129 -17.05 -8.90 -1.49
N TYR A 130 -17.54 -9.08 -2.74
CA TYR A 130 -18.63 -9.98 -3.10
C TYR A 130 -18.09 -11.04 -4.06
N TYR A 131 -18.49 -12.32 -3.86
CA TYR A 131 -18.05 -13.48 -4.64
C TYR A 131 -19.16 -14.51 -4.80
#